data_abfda0e0bddc75c9265980262950072a
#
_entry.id   abfda0e0bddc75c9265980262950072a
#
_cell.length_a   1.000
_cell.length_b   1.000
_cell.length_c   1.000
_cell.angle_alpha   90.00
_cell.angle_beta   90.00
_cell.angle_gamma   90.00
#
_symmetry.space_group_name_H-M   'P 1'
#
loop_
_entity.id
_entity.type
_entity.pdbx_description
1 polymer ?
#
loop_
_entity_poly.entity_id
_entity_poly.type
_entity_poly.pdbx_seq_one_letter_code
_entity_poly.pdbx_strand_id
1 'polypeptide(L)'
;MVIPNIIDPSVPIGKDDSENVELERFGEPVVPDFEIPYHTEIMESFNGIDLDSARRVAGNGFYYLMGDIARLHSAVLAYARDFMINRGFTYCVPPFM
;
A
#
# COMPACT_ATOMS: atom_id res chain seq x y z
N MET A 1 -25.57 15.63 -6.51
CA MET A 1 -25.94 14.32 -7.15
C MET A 1 -24.89 13.32 -6.70
N VAL A 2 -25.29 12.28 -5.99
CA VAL A 2 -24.38 11.20 -5.62
C VAL A 2 -24.47 10.16 -6.74
N ILE A 3 -23.37 9.94 -7.44
CA ILE A 3 -23.27 8.89 -8.45
C ILE A 3 -22.85 7.62 -7.73
N PRO A 4 -23.71 6.59 -7.63
CA PRO A 4 -23.33 5.35 -6.97
C PRO A 4 -22.26 4.63 -7.79
N ASN A 5 -21.35 3.93 -7.11
CA ASN A 5 -20.40 3.07 -7.75
C ASN A 5 -21.13 1.93 -8.48
N ILE A 6 -20.77 1.68 -9.72
CA ILE A 6 -21.25 0.53 -10.48
C ILE A 6 -20.34 -0.64 -10.13
N ILE A 7 -20.92 -1.67 -9.53
CA ILE A 7 -20.21 -2.91 -9.16
C ILE A 7 -20.38 -3.89 -10.33
N ASP A 8 -19.28 -4.52 -10.74
CA ASP A 8 -19.35 -5.57 -11.76
C ASP A 8 -20.19 -6.74 -11.25
N PRO A 9 -21.06 -7.34 -12.10
CA PRO A 9 -21.94 -8.45 -11.70
C PRO A 9 -21.21 -9.70 -11.18
N SER A 10 -19.92 -9.86 -11.53
CA SER A 10 -19.09 -10.99 -11.04
C SER A 10 -18.59 -10.81 -9.60
N VAL A 11 -18.71 -9.60 -9.04
CA VAL A 11 -18.24 -9.32 -7.68
C VAL A 11 -19.27 -9.85 -6.68
N PRO A 12 -18.87 -10.73 -5.74
CA PRO A 12 -19.74 -11.19 -4.67
C PRO A 12 -20.23 -10.03 -3.81
N ILE A 13 -21.49 -10.05 -3.45
CA ILE A 13 -22.05 -9.07 -2.52
C ILE A 13 -21.77 -9.57 -1.11
N GLY A 14 -21.04 -8.76 -0.34
CA GLY A 14 -20.70 -9.03 1.06
C GLY A 14 -20.95 -7.82 1.95
N LYS A 15 -21.12 -8.07 3.23
CA LYS A 15 -21.36 -7.04 4.24
C LYS A 15 -20.07 -6.30 4.61
N ASP A 16 -18.99 -7.04 4.71
CA ASP A 16 -17.64 -6.55 5.05
C ASP A 16 -16.57 -7.53 4.54
N ASP A 17 -15.33 -7.27 4.87
CA ASP A 17 -14.15 -8.04 4.43
C ASP A 17 -14.13 -9.50 4.94
N SER A 18 -14.89 -9.84 5.98
CA SER A 18 -15.01 -11.22 6.46
C SER A 18 -15.74 -12.14 5.46
N GLU A 19 -16.51 -11.56 4.54
CA GLU A 19 -17.24 -12.25 3.49
C GLU A 19 -16.49 -12.25 2.14
N ASN A 20 -15.22 -11.86 2.11
CA ASN A 20 -14.40 -11.93 0.91
C ASN A 20 -14.25 -13.38 0.42
N VAL A 21 -14.40 -13.56 -0.89
CA VAL A 21 -14.28 -14.87 -1.55
C VAL A 21 -12.89 -14.99 -2.15
N GLU A 22 -12.11 -16.01 -1.72
CA GLU A 22 -10.83 -16.33 -2.33
C GLU A 22 -11.07 -16.85 -3.76
N LEU A 23 -10.49 -16.17 -4.75
CA LEU A 23 -10.65 -16.55 -6.16
C LEU A 23 -9.53 -17.47 -6.63
N GLU A 24 -8.30 -17.23 -6.19
CA GLU A 24 -7.14 -17.96 -6.65
C GLU A 24 -6.03 -17.93 -5.60
N ARG A 25 -5.26 -19.00 -5.52
CA ARG A 25 -4.12 -19.14 -4.61
C ARG A 25 -2.88 -19.56 -5.40
N PHE A 26 -1.78 -18.83 -5.19
CA PHE A 26 -0.49 -19.13 -5.79
C PHE A 26 0.54 -19.50 -4.74
N GLY A 27 1.13 -20.69 -4.90
CA GLY A 27 2.17 -21.20 -4.00
C GLY A 27 1.64 -21.58 -2.62
N GLU A 28 2.54 -22.09 -1.80
CA GLU A 28 2.28 -22.44 -0.41
C GLU A 28 2.97 -21.41 0.51
N PRO A 29 2.29 -20.93 1.55
CA PRO A 29 2.92 -20.00 2.49
C PRO A 29 4.02 -20.69 3.28
N VAL A 30 5.20 -20.10 3.28
CA VAL A 30 6.28 -20.53 4.18
C VAL A 30 6.15 -19.73 5.47
N VAL A 31 5.65 -20.36 6.51
CA VAL A 31 5.54 -19.73 7.83
C VAL A 31 6.83 -20.04 8.58
N PRO A 32 7.65 -19.01 8.92
CA PRO A 32 8.87 -19.23 9.70
C PRO A 32 8.52 -19.67 11.14
N ASP A 33 9.47 -20.31 11.80
CA ASP A 33 9.36 -20.77 13.18
C ASP A 33 9.68 -19.70 14.25
N PHE A 34 9.82 -18.45 13.81
CA PHE A 34 10.05 -17.28 14.66
C PHE A 34 8.93 -16.26 14.53
N GLU A 35 8.74 -15.44 15.55
CA GLU A 35 7.77 -14.35 15.54
C GLU A 35 8.19 -13.27 14.53
N ILE A 36 7.29 -12.98 13.59
CA ILE A 36 7.51 -11.92 12.60
C ILE A 36 6.98 -10.61 13.18
N PRO A 37 7.84 -9.58 13.38
CA PRO A 37 7.38 -8.29 13.87
C PRO A 37 6.50 -7.59 12.83
N TYR A 38 5.61 -6.72 13.29
CA TYR A 38 4.80 -5.88 12.41
C TYR A 38 5.68 -4.91 11.61
N HIS A 39 5.21 -4.54 10.43
CA HIS A 39 5.93 -3.60 9.55
C HIS A 39 6.24 -2.25 10.23
N THR A 40 5.36 -1.76 11.11
CA THR A 40 5.59 -0.54 11.89
C THR A 40 6.74 -0.71 12.88
N GLU A 41 6.84 -1.84 13.57
CA GLU A 41 7.94 -2.15 14.50
C GLU A 41 9.27 -2.22 13.76
N ILE A 42 9.28 -2.82 12.56
CA ILE A 42 10.47 -2.86 11.70
C ILE A 42 10.86 -1.43 11.30
N MET A 43 9.92 -0.61 10.85
CA MET A 43 10.21 0.77 10.46
C MET A 43 10.69 1.62 11.63
N GLU A 44 10.15 1.43 12.83
CA GLU A 44 10.58 2.10 14.06
C GLU A 44 12.01 1.70 14.44
N SER A 45 12.39 0.42 14.30
CA SER A 45 13.74 -0.05 14.57
C SER A 45 14.82 0.62 13.71
N PHE A 46 14.44 1.10 12.52
CA PHE A 46 15.28 1.88 11.62
C PHE A 46 15.10 3.40 11.78
N ASN A 47 14.36 3.87 12.78
CA ASN A 47 13.94 5.27 12.90
C ASN A 47 13.33 5.81 11.59
N GLY A 48 12.60 4.95 10.88
CA GLY A 48 12.09 5.21 9.53
C GLY A 48 10.64 5.68 9.46
N ILE A 49 9.93 5.77 10.59
CA ILE A 49 8.54 6.22 10.65
C ILE A 49 8.32 7.14 11.84
N ASP A 50 7.53 8.19 11.65
CA ASP A 50 7.07 9.09 12.73
C ASP A 50 5.56 9.31 12.57
N LEU A 51 4.82 8.64 13.40
CA LEU A 51 3.35 8.72 13.44
C LEU A 51 2.88 9.91 14.29
N ASP A 52 3.61 10.25 15.34
CA ASP A 52 3.22 11.29 16.28
C ASP A 52 3.33 12.69 15.67
N SER A 53 4.43 12.98 14.98
CA SER A 53 4.60 14.26 14.30
C SER A 53 3.62 14.40 13.14
N ALA A 54 3.39 13.33 12.37
CA ALA A 54 2.43 13.33 11.28
C ALA A 54 1.00 13.59 11.80
N ARG A 55 0.62 12.96 12.91
CA ARG A 55 -0.69 13.18 13.54
C ARG A 55 -0.89 14.62 13.99
N ARG A 56 0.14 15.26 14.55
CA ARG A 56 0.09 16.69 14.97
C ARG A 56 -0.09 17.65 13.81
N VAL A 57 0.47 17.34 12.64
CA VAL A 57 0.44 18.21 11.47
C VAL A 57 -0.78 17.96 10.59
N ALA A 58 -1.12 16.70 10.33
CA ALA A 58 -2.12 16.32 9.32
C ALA A 58 -3.32 15.56 9.90
N GLY A 59 -3.28 15.14 11.16
CA GLY A 59 -4.34 14.36 11.79
C GLY A 59 -4.06 12.87 11.83
N ASN A 60 -5.04 12.09 12.29
CA ASN A 60 -4.91 10.63 12.42
C ASN A 60 -4.87 9.97 11.04
N GLY A 61 -4.10 8.89 10.94
CA GLY A 61 -3.96 8.09 9.72
C GLY A 61 -2.85 8.57 8.78
N PHE A 62 -2.16 9.66 9.11
CA PHE A 62 -0.98 10.12 8.38
C PHE A 62 0.32 9.62 9.02
N TYR A 63 1.37 9.55 8.22
CA TYR A 63 2.69 9.10 8.64
C TYR A 63 3.79 9.88 7.92
N TYR A 64 4.93 10.04 8.57
CA TYR A 64 6.17 10.43 7.92
C TYR A 64 7.06 9.21 7.76
N LEU A 65 7.58 8.99 6.56
CA LEU A 65 8.66 8.04 6.31
C LEU A 65 9.98 8.81 6.27
N MET A 66 11.01 8.25 6.88
CA MET A 66 12.31 8.92 7.03
C MET A 66 13.46 7.99 6.67
N GLY A 67 14.61 8.58 6.39
CA GLY A 67 15.86 7.86 6.16
C GLY A 67 15.75 6.79 5.07
N ASP A 68 16.28 5.62 5.37
CA ASP A 68 16.31 4.51 4.41
C ASP A 68 14.94 3.90 4.11
N ILE A 69 13.98 3.98 5.04
CA ILE A 69 12.60 3.55 4.80
C ILE A 69 11.94 4.47 3.74
N ALA A 70 12.14 5.79 3.81
CA ALA A 70 11.65 6.71 2.79
C ALA A 70 12.31 6.46 1.43
N ARG A 71 13.60 6.15 1.41
CA ARG A 71 14.33 5.78 0.19
C ARG A 71 13.81 4.48 -0.41
N LEU A 72 13.55 3.47 0.42
CA LEU A 72 12.96 2.20 -0.01
C LEU A 72 11.58 2.41 -0.62
N HIS A 73 10.72 3.20 0.02
CA HIS A 73 9.41 3.56 -0.51
C HIS A 73 9.52 4.22 -1.89
N SER A 74 10.41 5.21 -2.03
CA SER A 74 10.65 5.87 -3.32
C SER A 74 11.19 4.91 -4.39
N ALA A 75 12.05 3.98 -4.00
CA ALA A 75 12.60 2.97 -4.91
C ALA A 75 11.50 2.02 -5.43
N VAL A 76 10.55 1.60 -4.59
CA VAL A 76 9.41 0.77 -5.00
C VAL A 76 8.54 1.52 -6.01
N LEU A 77 8.24 2.80 -5.77
CA LEU A 77 7.47 3.62 -6.71
C LEU A 77 8.20 3.81 -8.04
N ALA A 78 9.51 4.06 -8.00
CA ALA A 78 10.34 4.16 -9.20
C ALA A 78 10.36 2.85 -10.00
N TYR A 79 10.51 1.73 -9.31
CA TYR A 79 10.45 0.41 -9.94
C TYR A 79 9.10 0.16 -10.63
N ALA A 80 8.00 0.44 -9.96
CA ALA A 80 6.66 0.26 -10.53
C ALA A 80 6.46 1.11 -11.79
N ARG A 81 6.88 2.38 -11.74
CA ARG A 81 6.84 3.28 -12.91
C ARG A 81 7.64 2.70 -14.09
N ASP A 82 8.89 2.33 -13.85
CA ASP A 82 9.78 1.85 -14.92
C ASP A 82 9.31 0.50 -15.47
N PHE A 83 8.77 -0.35 -14.61
CA PHE A 83 8.16 -1.61 -14.99
C PHE A 83 6.96 -1.41 -15.96
N MET A 84 6.11 -0.43 -15.70
CA MET A 84 4.96 -0.11 -16.57
C MET A 84 5.42 0.53 -17.89
N ILE A 85 6.40 1.45 -17.86
CA ILE A 85 6.99 2.04 -19.06
C ILE A 85 7.56 0.96 -19.98
N ASN A 86 8.31 0.00 -19.42
CA ASN A 86 8.89 -1.12 -20.17
C ASN A 86 7.84 -2.06 -20.77
N ARG A 87 6.59 -1.99 -20.32
CA ARG A 87 5.43 -2.70 -20.88
C ARG A 87 4.62 -1.86 -21.88
N GLY A 88 5.13 -0.72 -22.32
CA GLY A 88 4.52 0.14 -23.34
C GLY A 88 3.52 1.16 -22.82
N PHE A 89 3.41 1.34 -21.49
CA PHE A 89 2.59 2.43 -20.94
C PHE A 89 3.34 3.76 -21.04
N THR A 90 2.58 4.82 -21.31
CA THR A 90 3.13 6.18 -21.32
C THR A 90 3.04 6.79 -19.93
N TYR A 91 4.19 7.17 -19.37
CA TYR A 91 4.20 7.93 -18.13
C TYR A 91 3.80 9.38 -18.39
N CYS A 92 2.83 9.87 -17.63
CA CYS A 92 2.33 11.23 -17.72
C CYS A 92 2.34 11.89 -16.35
N VAL A 93 2.82 13.12 -16.30
CA VAL A 93 2.68 13.99 -15.12
C VAL A 93 1.59 15.00 -15.43
N PRO A 94 0.39 14.85 -14.85
CA PRO A 94 -0.70 15.79 -15.07
C PRO A 94 -0.41 17.12 -14.35
N PRO A 95 -1.04 18.23 -14.81
CA PRO A 95 -0.98 19.49 -14.07
C PRO A 95 -1.53 19.30 -12.66
N PHE A 96 -0.80 19.83 -11.71
CA PHE A 96 -1.24 19.86 -10.31
C PHE A 96 -2.16 21.06 -10.10
N MET A 97 -3.38 20.81 -9.62
CA MET A 97 -4.34 21.85 -9.28
C MET A 97 -4.44 22.02 -7.77
#